data_b6771aeca2271f6b5961cfe86ff32072
#
_entry.id   b6771aeca2271f6b5961cfe86ff32072
#
_cell.length_a   1.000
_cell.length_b   1.000
_cell.length_c   1.000
_cell.angle_alpha   90.00
_cell.angle_beta   90.00
_cell.angle_gamma   90.00
#
_symmetry.space_group_name_H-M   'P 1'
#
loop_
_entity.id
_entity.type
_entity.pdbx_description
1 polymer ?
#
loop_
_entity_poly.entity_id
_entity_poly.type
_entity_poly.pdbx_seq_one_letter_code
_entity_poly.pdbx_strand_id
1 'polypeptide(L)'
;MAKREYAIEVQGLRKAYGTREVLKGLDLSVERGTVYGILGPNGAGKTTLVHILSTLLRPGAGTVRIFGRDVVREADAVRRRIGLTGQFAAVDEELSGRDNLVLFARLAGYGTQAAKARAEELLDGFGLREAAGREAGKYSGGMRRRLDIAAAMLVAPDLLFLDEPTTGLDPRSRNDVWEIVRILVKRGTTVLLTTQYLEEADQLADRLAVIDGGTVIAEGTPGELKASIGSGTIQVRLSHSEQRADAEQAMNRVLGTAVHTHDDPALITASVSNPELAALALAELSGKGIGTVQFSLGQPSLDEVFLALTGKAVQEETAEEGIR
;
A
#
# COMPACT_ATOMS: atom_id res chain seq x y z
N MET A 1 -26.99 16.93 -1.07
CA MET A 1 -25.68 16.26 -1.14
C MET A 1 -25.08 16.27 0.26
N ALA A 2 -24.83 15.10 0.87
CA ALA A 2 -24.12 15.04 2.15
C ALA A 2 -22.72 15.66 1.96
N LYS A 3 -22.34 16.55 2.86
CA LYS A 3 -21.00 17.17 2.85
C LYS A 3 -19.98 16.05 3.08
N ARG A 4 -19.08 15.80 2.13
CA ARG A 4 -17.99 14.85 2.32
C ARG A 4 -17.16 15.29 3.52
N GLU A 5 -16.99 14.40 4.48
CA GLU A 5 -16.15 14.66 5.65
C GLU A 5 -14.77 14.03 5.44
N TYR A 6 -13.75 14.87 5.41
CA TYR A 6 -12.37 14.41 5.23
C TYR A 6 -11.71 14.10 6.57
N ALA A 7 -10.94 13.02 6.60
CA ALA A 7 -10.03 12.71 7.68
C ALA A 7 -8.71 13.47 7.54
N ILE A 8 -8.23 13.60 6.29
CA ILE A 8 -6.97 14.28 5.96
C ILE A 8 -7.25 15.28 4.84
N GLU A 9 -6.70 16.49 4.99
CA GLU A 9 -6.70 17.53 3.96
C GLU A 9 -5.29 18.12 3.89
N VAL A 10 -4.67 18.04 2.73
CA VAL A 10 -3.32 18.56 2.43
C VAL A 10 -3.39 19.49 1.24
N GLN A 11 -2.81 20.69 1.34
CA GLN A 11 -2.77 21.67 0.26
C GLN A 11 -1.37 22.27 0.14
N GLY A 12 -0.77 22.11 -1.04
CA GLY A 12 0.51 22.68 -1.43
C GLY A 12 1.67 22.25 -0.53
N LEU A 13 1.63 21.02 0.01
CA LEU A 13 2.61 20.54 0.98
C LEU A 13 4.00 20.45 0.37
N ARG A 14 4.96 21.17 0.97
CA ARG A 14 6.38 21.11 0.60
C ARG A 14 7.25 20.71 1.79
N LYS A 15 8.31 19.98 1.51
CA LYS A 15 9.35 19.62 2.49
C LYS A 15 10.69 19.45 1.80
N ALA A 16 11.70 20.08 2.38
CA ALA A 16 13.10 19.91 1.96
C ALA A 16 13.97 19.49 3.15
N TYR A 17 15.05 18.77 2.87
CA TYR A 17 16.15 18.46 3.78
C TYR A 17 17.42 19.03 3.16
N GLY A 18 17.91 20.12 3.76
CA GLY A 18 18.98 20.91 3.15
C GLY A 18 18.54 21.46 1.79
N THR A 19 19.29 21.15 0.75
CA THR A 19 18.99 21.56 -0.64
C THR A 19 18.05 20.59 -1.39
N ARG A 20 17.78 19.39 -0.83
CA ARG A 20 16.95 18.36 -1.49
C ARG A 20 15.50 18.56 -1.13
N GLU A 21 14.67 18.97 -2.10
CA GLU A 21 13.22 19.00 -1.93
C GLU A 21 12.65 17.59 -2.12
N VAL A 22 11.95 17.09 -1.08
CA VAL A 22 11.39 15.74 -1.02
C VAL A 22 9.90 15.76 -1.32
N LEU A 23 9.15 16.78 -0.87
CA LEU A 23 7.75 17.01 -1.23
C LEU A 23 7.63 18.36 -1.93
N LYS A 24 6.97 18.39 -3.10
CA LYS A 24 7.05 19.49 -4.06
C LYS A 24 5.68 20.14 -4.36
N GLY A 25 4.89 20.39 -3.32
CA GLY A 25 3.57 21.00 -3.49
C GLY A 25 2.48 19.93 -3.65
N LEU A 26 2.45 18.96 -2.74
CA LEU A 26 1.53 17.85 -2.75
C LEU A 26 0.15 18.26 -2.22
N ASP A 27 -0.90 17.90 -2.95
CA ASP A 27 -2.29 18.02 -2.55
C ASP A 27 -2.87 16.63 -2.33
N LEU A 28 -3.70 16.46 -1.27
CA LEU A 28 -4.29 15.18 -0.91
C LEU A 28 -5.56 15.37 -0.09
N SER A 29 -6.58 14.56 -0.33
CA SER A 29 -7.81 14.53 0.47
C SER A 29 -8.25 13.10 0.73
N VAL A 30 -8.36 12.70 2.00
CA VAL A 30 -8.76 11.37 2.42
C VAL A 30 -10.12 11.40 3.08
N GLU A 31 -11.07 10.64 2.58
CA GLU A 31 -12.41 10.50 3.14
C GLU A 31 -12.37 9.68 4.44
N ARG A 32 -13.27 9.97 5.39
CA ARG A 32 -13.38 9.21 6.64
C ARG A 32 -13.86 7.79 6.39
N GLY A 33 -13.35 6.84 7.18
CA GLY A 33 -13.78 5.46 7.18
C GLY A 33 -13.39 4.69 5.91
N THR A 34 -12.34 5.13 5.23
CA THR A 34 -11.80 4.49 4.03
C THR A 34 -10.35 4.04 4.23
N VAL A 35 -9.89 3.15 3.36
CA VAL A 35 -8.47 2.85 3.16
C VAL A 35 -7.94 3.73 2.04
N TYR A 36 -7.00 4.60 2.35
CA TYR A 36 -6.30 5.40 1.36
C TYR A 36 -4.86 4.93 1.20
N GLY A 37 -4.49 4.51 -0.01
CA GLY A 37 -3.16 4.04 -0.34
C GLY A 37 -2.26 5.17 -0.84
N ILE A 38 -1.01 5.20 -0.39
CA ILE A 38 0.07 6.01 -0.97
C ILE A 38 1.06 5.06 -1.61
N LEU A 39 1.02 4.96 -2.93
CA LEU A 39 1.88 4.09 -3.71
C LEU A 39 3.07 4.89 -4.27
N GLY A 40 4.25 4.31 -4.30
CA GLY A 40 5.41 4.93 -4.92
C GLY A 40 6.72 4.21 -4.59
N PRO A 41 7.79 4.47 -5.36
CA PRO A 41 9.08 3.85 -5.15
C PRO A 41 9.75 4.34 -3.86
N ASN A 42 10.85 3.68 -3.48
CA ASN A 42 11.69 4.13 -2.38
C ASN A 42 12.24 5.54 -2.67
N GLY A 43 12.18 6.42 -1.66
CA GLY A 43 12.60 7.81 -1.81
C GLY A 43 11.59 8.76 -2.47
N ALA A 44 10.38 8.30 -2.83
CA ALA A 44 9.32 9.16 -3.39
C ALA A 44 8.76 10.18 -2.38
N GLY A 45 9.02 10.01 -1.08
CA GLY A 45 8.54 10.92 -0.03
C GLY A 45 7.41 10.36 0.85
N LYS A 46 7.03 9.08 0.69
CA LYS A 46 5.94 8.43 1.44
C LYS A 46 6.08 8.58 2.96
N THR A 47 7.20 8.11 3.52
CA THR A 47 7.48 8.20 4.97
C THR A 47 7.57 9.65 5.45
N THR A 48 8.12 10.58 4.64
CA THR A 48 8.14 12.01 4.96
C THR A 48 6.72 12.57 5.07
N LEU A 49 5.83 12.19 4.15
CA LEU A 49 4.42 12.57 4.19
C LEU A 49 3.76 12.03 5.48
N VAL A 50 3.90 10.74 5.77
CA VAL A 50 3.36 10.12 6.99
C VAL A 50 3.87 10.82 8.26
N HIS A 51 5.15 11.14 8.34
CA HIS A 51 5.72 11.85 9.50
C HIS A 51 5.14 13.26 9.67
N ILE A 52 4.83 13.97 8.59
CA ILE A 52 4.18 15.28 8.67
C ILE A 52 2.71 15.13 9.12
N LEU A 53 1.96 14.20 8.52
CA LEU A 53 0.58 13.92 8.88
C LEU A 53 0.43 13.48 10.34
N SER A 54 1.37 12.65 10.83
CA SER A 54 1.41 12.17 12.21
C SER A 54 2.02 13.16 13.22
N THR A 55 2.33 14.39 12.79
CA THR A 55 2.92 15.46 13.62
C THR A 55 4.35 15.21 14.10
N LEU A 56 5.03 14.20 13.59
CA LEU A 56 6.44 13.90 13.93
C LEU A 56 7.41 14.86 13.23
N LEU A 57 6.99 15.43 12.09
CA LEU A 57 7.80 16.35 11.29
C LEU A 57 6.98 17.58 10.93
N ARG A 58 7.58 18.77 11.02
CA ARG A 58 6.93 20.01 10.56
C ARG A 58 6.99 20.11 9.03
N PRO A 59 5.89 20.55 8.36
CA PRO A 59 5.92 20.89 6.94
C PRO A 59 6.89 22.05 6.69
N GLY A 60 7.41 22.13 5.47
CA GLY A 60 8.21 23.28 5.02
C GLY A 60 7.32 24.43 4.53
N ALA A 61 6.24 24.08 3.82
CA ALA A 61 5.19 25.00 3.36
C ALA A 61 3.91 24.22 3.09
N GLY A 62 2.80 24.94 2.81
CA GLY A 62 1.48 24.36 2.62
C GLY A 62 0.69 24.21 3.92
N THR A 63 -0.51 23.66 3.82
CA THR A 63 -1.40 23.42 4.97
C THR A 63 -1.76 21.94 5.07
N VAL A 64 -1.78 21.43 6.30
CA VAL A 64 -2.13 20.04 6.59
C VAL A 64 -3.13 20.01 7.74
N ARG A 65 -4.27 19.37 7.52
CA ARG A 65 -5.30 19.21 8.55
C ARG A 65 -5.72 17.76 8.70
N ILE A 66 -5.88 17.35 9.94
CA ILE A 66 -6.42 16.04 10.34
C ILE A 66 -7.74 16.27 11.06
N PHE A 67 -8.85 15.77 10.52
CA PHE A 67 -10.19 16.03 11.01
C PHE A 67 -10.46 17.54 11.23
N GLY A 68 -10.01 18.38 10.27
CA GLY A 68 -10.14 19.83 10.31
C GLY A 68 -9.12 20.55 11.21
N ARG A 69 -8.30 19.85 12.00
CA ARG A 69 -7.28 20.40 12.89
C ARG A 69 -5.92 20.56 12.22
N ASP A 70 -5.30 21.71 12.42
CA ASP A 70 -3.95 21.97 11.87
C ASP A 70 -2.90 21.14 12.60
N VAL A 71 -2.09 20.37 11.85
CA VAL A 71 -1.11 19.43 12.42
C VAL A 71 0.05 20.12 13.16
N VAL A 72 0.26 21.42 12.94
CA VAL A 72 1.32 22.20 13.62
C VAL A 72 0.76 22.91 14.84
N ARG A 73 -0.37 23.62 14.67
CA ARG A 73 -0.95 24.46 15.71
C ARG A 73 -1.73 23.65 16.77
N GLU A 74 -2.32 22.53 16.36
CA GLU A 74 -3.18 21.68 17.18
C GLU A 74 -2.61 20.24 17.31
N ALA A 75 -1.29 20.10 17.27
CA ALA A 75 -0.60 18.80 17.24
C ALA A 75 -1.05 17.82 18.32
N ASP A 76 -1.24 18.30 19.57
CA ASP A 76 -1.67 17.46 20.69
C ASP A 76 -3.12 16.93 20.51
N ALA A 77 -3.99 17.73 19.91
CA ALA A 77 -5.35 17.32 19.60
C ALA A 77 -5.40 16.31 18.45
N VAL A 78 -4.49 16.45 17.47
CA VAL A 78 -4.30 15.48 16.38
C VAL A 78 -3.77 14.15 16.93
N ARG A 79 -2.69 14.17 17.73
CA ARG A 79 -2.07 12.95 18.31
C ARG A 79 -3.03 12.08 19.10
N ARG A 80 -4.01 12.69 19.77
CA ARG A 80 -5.05 11.93 20.52
C ARG A 80 -6.02 11.15 19.63
N ARG A 81 -6.04 11.42 18.33
CA ARG A 81 -6.97 10.82 17.36
C ARG A 81 -6.30 9.91 16.35
N ILE A 82 -4.96 9.83 16.37
CA ILE A 82 -4.19 9.05 15.39
C ILE A 82 -3.45 7.90 16.07
N GLY A 83 -3.27 6.82 15.33
CA GLY A 83 -2.29 5.77 15.59
C GLY A 83 -1.26 5.74 14.46
N LEU A 84 -0.07 5.30 14.75
CA LEU A 84 1.01 5.17 13.77
C LEU A 84 1.77 3.87 14.02
N THR A 85 1.98 3.09 12.97
CA THR A 85 3.02 2.07 12.92
C THR A 85 4.06 2.48 11.89
N GLY A 86 5.32 2.49 12.30
CA GLY A 86 6.43 2.79 11.40
C GLY A 86 6.86 1.56 10.58
N GLN A 87 7.89 1.75 9.78
CA GLN A 87 8.53 0.67 9.01
C GLN A 87 9.13 -0.40 9.93
N PHE A 88 9.67 0.00 11.09
CA PHE A 88 10.14 -0.91 12.13
C PHE A 88 9.14 -0.96 13.28
N ALA A 89 8.91 -2.16 13.81
CA ALA A 89 8.04 -2.33 14.97
C ALA A 89 8.61 -1.57 16.19
N ALA A 90 7.73 -0.81 16.87
CA ALA A 90 8.11 -0.05 18.07
C ALA A 90 8.15 -0.91 19.35
N VAL A 91 7.79 -2.20 19.26
CA VAL A 91 7.73 -3.11 20.40
C VAL A 91 9.11 -3.48 20.90
N ASP A 92 9.26 -3.57 22.21
CA ASP A 92 10.47 -4.04 22.86
C ASP A 92 10.55 -5.56 22.74
N GLU A 93 11.65 -6.06 22.16
CA GLU A 93 11.85 -7.48 21.87
C GLU A 93 12.12 -8.32 23.12
N GLU A 94 12.60 -7.70 24.23
CA GLU A 94 12.88 -8.38 25.50
C GLU A 94 11.61 -8.52 26.36
N LEU A 95 10.59 -7.71 26.10
CA LEU A 95 9.31 -7.79 26.80
C LEU A 95 8.38 -8.81 26.13
N SER A 96 7.47 -9.36 26.95
CA SER A 96 6.38 -10.18 26.39
C SER A 96 5.41 -9.32 25.55
N GLY A 97 4.62 -9.94 24.67
CA GLY A 97 3.58 -9.22 23.93
C GLY A 97 2.60 -8.50 24.86
N ARG A 98 2.24 -9.14 25.98
CA ARG A 98 1.40 -8.54 27.02
C ARG A 98 2.06 -7.34 27.67
N ASP A 99 3.31 -7.46 28.09
CA ASP A 99 4.01 -6.39 28.80
C ASP A 99 4.25 -5.19 27.90
N ASN A 100 4.52 -5.40 26.61
CA ASN A 100 4.57 -4.33 25.60
C ASN A 100 3.26 -3.53 25.58
N LEU A 101 2.12 -4.19 25.40
CA LEU A 101 0.82 -3.51 25.34
C LEU A 101 0.46 -2.81 26.66
N VAL A 102 0.76 -3.43 27.81
CA VAL A 102 0.55 -2.81 29.12
C VAL A 102 1.45 -1.57 29.26
N LEU A 103 2.71 -1.64 28.86
CA LEU A 103 3.65 -0.51 28.89
C LEU A 103 3.10 0.66 28.05
N PHE A 104 2.76 0.42 26.79
CA PHE A 104 2.22 1.47 25.92
C PHE A 104 0.88 2.03 26.43
N ALA A 105 -0.01 1.18 26.96
CA ALA A 105 -1.26 1.65 27.58
C ALA A 105 -0.98 2.56 28.79
N ARG A 106 0.01 2.21 29.62
CA ARG A 106 0.43 3.06 30.74
C ARG A 106 0.99 4.40 30.27
N LEU A 107 1.81 4.40 29.22
CA LEU A 107 2.34 5.62 28.59
C LEU A 107 1.22 6.49 27.99
N ALA A 108 0.16 5.85 27.47
CA ALA A 108 -1.04 6.53 26.98
C ALA A 108 -1.96 7.07 28.10
N GLY A 109 -1.59 6.86 29.39
CA GLY A 109 -2.32 7.40 30.55
C GLY A 109 -3.36 6.46 31.18
N TYR A 110 -3.45 5.19 30.72
CA TYR A 110 -4.36 4.22 31.35
C TYR A 110 -3.91 3.87 32.76
N GLY A 111 -4.85 3.73 33.72
CA GLY A 111 -4.59 3.15 35.03
C GLY A 111 -4.15 1.68 34.89
N THR A 112 -3.44 1.13 35.88
CA THR A 112 -2.83 -0.21 35.79
C THR A 112 -3.83 -1.31 35.42
N GLN A 113 -5.01 -1.31 36.03
CA GLN A 113 -6.03 -2.33 35.76
C GLN A 113 -6.65 -2.16 34.39
N ALA A 114 -6.93 -0.93 33.95
CA ALA A 114 -7.45 -0.62 32.63
C ALA A 114 -6.41 -0.95 31.52
N ALA A 115 -5.13 -0.67 31.76
CA ALA A 115 -4.05 -1.03 30.86
C ALA A 115 -3.97 -2.55 30.62
N LYS A 116 -4.05 -3.35 31.68
CA LYS A 116 -4.07 -4.82 31.59
C LYS A 116 -5.30 -5.32 30.82
N ALA A 117 -6.50 -4.81 31.17
CA ALA A 117 -7.72 -5.21 30.48
C ALA A 117 -7.67 -4.87 28.98
N ARG A 118 -7.19 -3.67 28.63
CA ARG A 118 -7.06 -3.24 27.23
C ARG A 118 -6.02 -4.07 26.47
N ALA A 119 -4.91 -4.43 27.11
CA ALA A 119 -3.90 -5.30 26.52
C ALA A 119 -4.48 -6.69 26.20
N GLU A 120 -5.23 -7.32 27.11
CA GLU A 120 -5.86 -8.63 26.87
C GLU A 120 -6.88 -8.55 25.73
N GLU A 121 -7.72 -7.49 25.70
CA GLU A 121 -8.67 -7.27 24.60
C GLU A 121 -7.97 -7.21 23.24
N LEU A 122 -6.86 -6.48 23.13
CA LEU A 122 -6.11 -6.34 21.90
C LEU A 122 -5.39 -7.65 21.53
N LEU A 123 -4.77 -8.32 22.48
CA LEU A 123 -4.13 -9.62 22.23
C LEU A 123 -5.13 -10.64 21.68
N ASP A 124 -6.34 -10.65 22.20
CA ASP A 124 -7.41 -11.51 21.70
C ASP A 124 -7.86 -11.10 20.29
N GLY A 125 -8.16 -9.80 20.10
CA GLY A 125 -8.63 -9.26 18.83
C GLY A 125 -7.62 -9.39 17.66
N PHE A 126 -6.33 -9.44 17.99
CA PHE A 126 -5.25 -9.60 17.01
C PHE A 126 -4.72 -11.04 16.90
N GLY A 127 -5.38 -12.03 17.57
CA GLY A 127 -5.01 -13.43 17.52
C GLY A 127 -3.64 -13.74 18.11
N LEU A 128 -3.26 -13.00 19.18
CA LEU A 128 -1.96 -13.13 19.87
C LEU A 128 -2.09 -13.70 21.30
N ARG A 129 -3.29 -14.10 21.73
CA ARG A 129 -3.58 -14.55 23.08
C ARG A 129 -2.68 -15.69 23.55
N GLU A 130 -2.48 -16.71 22.72
CA GLU A 130 -1.67 -17.88 23.07
C GLU A 130 -0.18 -17.54 23.23
N ALA A 131 0.28 -16.52 22.53
CA ALA A 131 1.66 -16.06 22.58
C ALA A 131 1.89 -14.89 23.55
N ALA A 132 0.85 -14.40 24.22
CA ALA A 132 0.86 -13.16 25.00
C ALA A 132 1.99 -13.09 26.06
N GLY A 133 2.33 -14.19 26.69
CA GLY A 133 3.40 -14.28 27.70
C GLY A 133 4.81 -14.53 27.14
N ARG A 134 4.96 -14.71 25.83
CA ARG A 134 6.24 -14.96 25.17
C ARG A 134 6.90 -13.64 24.81
N GLU A 135 8.22 -13.54 24.89
CA GLU A 135 9.00 -12.37 24.47
C GLU A 135 8.72 -12.04 22.99
N ALA A 136 8.57 -10.75 22.67
CA ALA A 136 8.26 -10.30 21.32
C ALA A 136 9.38 -10.59 20.31
N GLY A 137 10.63 -10.68 20.76
CA GLY A 137 11.75 -11.12 19.97
C GLY A 137 11.63 -12.55 19.42
N LYS A 138 10.82 -13.40 20.09
CA LYS A 138 10.53 -14.78 19.68
C LYS A 138 9.26 -14.91 18.80
N TYR A 139 8.63 -13.80 18.44
CA TYR A 139 7.48 -13.79 17.54
C TYR A 139 7.94 -13.94 16.09
N SER A 140 7.09 -14.53 15.23
CA SER A 140 7.29 -14.43 13.79
C SER A 140 7.14 -12.96 13.33
N GLY A 141 7.64 -12.63 12.15
CA GLY A 141 7.48 -11.28 11.58
C GLY A 141 6.02 -10.82 11.55
N GLY A 142 5.11 -11.69 11.10
CA GLY A 142 3.68 -11.41 11.09
C GLY A 142 3.06 -11.23 12.48
N MET A 143 3.49 -12.02 13.47
CA MET A 143 3.04 -11.83 14.86
C MET A 143 3.54 -10.51 15.44
N ARG A 144 4.80 -10.15 15.17
CA ARG A 144 5.39 -8.88 15.62
C ARG A 144 4.66 -7.70 14.98
N ARG A 145 4.36 -7.79 13.69
CA ARG A 145 3.59 -6.74 12.98
C ARG A 145 2.18 -6.59 13.54
N ARG A 146 1.48 -7.69 13.83
CA ARG A 146 0.16 -7.64 14.48
C ARG A 146 0.22 -7.03 15.87
N LEU A 147 1.26 -7.31 16.65
CA LEU A 147 1.48 -6.68 17.96
C LEU A 147 1.71 -5.16 17.86
N ASP A 148 2.49 -4.73 16.87
CA ASP A 148 2.77 -3.33 16.60
C ASP A 148 1.50 -2.56 16.20
N ILE A 149 0.67 -3.13 15.32
CA ILE A 149 -0.64 -2.56 14.98
C ILE A 149 -1.56 -2.53 16.20
N ALA A 150 -1.58 -3.58 17.03
CA ALA A 150 -2.34 -3.62 18.26
C ALA A 150 -1.91 -2.50 19.22
N ALA A 151 -0.61 -2.22 19.32
CA ALA A 151 -0.09 -1.11 20.13
C ALA A 151 -0.59 0.25 19.60
N ALA A 152 -0.61 0.47 18.30
CA ALA A 152 -1.16 1.69 17.70
C ALA A 152 -2.69 1.84 17.92
N MET A 153 -3.39 0.73 18.17
CA MET A 153 -4.84 0.71 18.43
C MET A 153 -5.24 0.86 19.92
N LEU A 154 -4.27 1.04 20.81
CA LEU A 154 -4.52 1.16 22.25
C LEU A 154 -5.54 2.27 22.59
N VAL A 155 -5.41 3.42 21.97
CA VAL A 155 -6.28 4.59 22.18
C VAL A 155 -7.51 4.60 21.26
N ALA A 156 -7.78 3.52 20.51
CA ALA A 156 -8.85 3.44 19.52
C ALA A 156 -8.88 4.67 18.59
N PRO A 157 -7.82 4.88 17.77
CA PRO A 157 -7.68 6.08 16.97
C PRO A 157 -8.75 6.16 15.86
N ASP A 158 -9.15 7.39 15.50
CA ASP A 158 -10.04 7.63 14.36
C ASP A 158 -9.29 7.47 13.01
N LEU A 159 -7.96 7.65 13.02
CA LEU A 159 -7.09 7.53 11.84
C LEU A 159 -5.83 6.73 12.20
N LEU A 160 -5.56 5.68 11.44
CA LEU A 160 -4.38 4.85 11.58
C LEU A 160 -3.45 5.03 10.38
N PHE A 161 -2.19 5.35 10.64
CA PHE A 161 -1.12 5.36 9.66
C PHE A 161 -0.36 4.04 9.70
N LEU A 162 -0.21 3.40 8.55
CA LEU A 162 0.55 2.17 8.36
C LEU A 162 1.66 2.44 7.33
N ASP A 163 2.90 2.58 7.81
CA ASP A 163 4.03 2.79 6.91
C ASP A 163 4.63 1.44 6.51
N GLU A 164 4.40 1.04 5.24
CA GLU A 164 4.82 -0.23 4.64
C GLU A 164 4.49 -1.46 5.51
N PRO A 165 3.20 -1.72 5.81
CA PRO A 165 2.80 -2.65 6.87
C PRO A 165 3.14 -4.12 6.59
N THR A 166 3.39 -4.52 5.36
CA THR A 166 3.60 -5.93 4.98
C THR A 166 5.00 -6.23 4.44
N THR A 167 5.90 -5.24 4.46
CA THR A 167 7.28 -5.41 4.01
C THR A 167 7.98 -6.52 4.81
N GLY A 168 8.61 -7.47 4.11
CA GLY A 168 9.32 -8.60 4.71
C GLY A 168 8.45 -9.70 5.31
N LEU A 169 7.12 -9.65 5.12
CA LEU A 169 6.22 -10.70 5.57
C LEU A 169 5.99 -11.76 4.50
N ASP A 170 5.83 -13.01 4.96
CA ASP A 170 5.36 -14.10 4.12
C ASP A 170 3.90 -13.87 3.64
N PRO A 171 3.46 -14.53 2.53
CA PRO A 171 2.12 -14.29 1.95
C PRO A 171 0.96 -14.50 2.94
N ARG A 172 1.08 -15.49 3.85
CA ARG A 172 0.03 -15.75 4.85
C ARG A 172 -0.04 -14.62 5.88
N SER A 173 1.09 -14.21 6.42
CA SER A 173 1.18 -13.08 7.37
C SER A 173 0.71 -11.77 6.76
N ARG A 174 0.95 -11.55 5.46
CA ARG A 174 0.46 -10.41 4.70
C ARG A 174 -1.06 -10.39 4.67
N ASN A 175 -1.70 -11.51 4.31
CA ASN A 175 -3.15 -11.65 4.30
C ASN A 175 -3.78 -11.43 5.69
N ASP A 176 -3.14 -11.91 6.76
CA ASP A 176 -3.59 -11.67 8.14
C ASP A 176 -3.62 -10.16 8.46
N VAL A 177 -2.60 -9.40 8.06
CA VAL A 177 -2.54 -7.94 8.23
C VAL A 177 -3.62 -7.25 7.41
N TRP A 178 -3.85 -7.66 6.16
CA TRP A 178 -4.90 -7.12 5.32
C TRP A 178 -6.30 -7.32 5.90
N GLU A 179 -6.56 -8.50 6.48
CA GLU A 179 -7.84 -8.76 7.15
C GLU A 179 -8.04 -7.86 8.37
N ILE A 180 -7.00 -7.63 9.15
CA ILE A 180 -7.04 -6.68 10.28
C ILE A 180 -7.40 -5.28 9.77
N VAL A 181 -6.76 -4.78 8.71
CA VAL A 181 -7.06 -3.47 8.12
C VAL A 181 -8.53 -3.38 7.71
N ARG A 182 -9.06 -4.40 7.02
CA ARG A 182 -10.48 -4.45 6.61
C ARG A 182 -11.43 -4.40 7.81
N ILE A 183 -11.10 -5.12 8.89
CA ILE A 183 -11.90 -5.11 10.13
C ILE A 183 -11.90 -3.73 10.77
N LEU A 184 -10.75 -3.06 10.84
CA LEU A 184 -10.62 -1.73 11.43
C LEU A 184 -11.47 -0.69 10.66
N VAL A 185 -11.41 -0.71 9.34
CA VAL A 185 -12.19 0.20 8.50
C VAL A 185 -13.69 -0.07 8.59
N LYS A 186 -14.11 -1.34 8.62
CA LYS A 186 -15.52 -1.70 8.87
C LYS A 186 -16.03 -1.20 10.22
N ARG A 187 -15.15 -0.97 11.19
CA ARG A 187 -15.47 -0.38 12.52
C ARG A 187 -15.42 1.16 12.52
N GLY A 188 -15.13 1.78 11.38
CA GLY A 188 -15.12 3.24 11.21
C GLY A 188 -13.76 3.91 11.34
N THR A 189 -12.68 3.18 11.58
CA THR A 189 -11.32 3.73 11.55
C THR A 189 -10.95 4.10 10.11
N THR A 190 -10.42 5.29 9.89
CA THR A 190 -9.78 5.64 8.61
C THR A 190 -8.37 5.07 8.60
N VAL A 191 -7.92 4.53 7.47
CA VAL A 191 -6.54 4.01 7.34
C VAL A 191 -5.85 4.72 6.19
N LEU A 192 -4.67 5.29 6.44
CA LEU A 192 -3.74 5.68 5.41
C LEU A 192 -2.55 4.72 5.45
N LEU A 193 -2.35 3.98 4.38
CA LEU A 193 -1.20 3.09 4.24
C LEU A 193 -0.25 3.58 3.15
N THR A 194 1.04 3.46 3.40
CA THR A 194 2.05 3.59 2.35
C THR A 194 2.50 2.20 1.92
N THR A 195 2.77 2.04 0.66
CA THR A 195 3.31 0.78 0.14
C THR A 195 4.11 1.00 -1.14
N GLN A 196 5.01 0.09 -1.41
CA GLN A 196 5.62 -0.11 -2.71
C GLN A 196 5.03 -1.34 -3.43
N TYR A 197 4.25 -2.16 -2.74
CA TYR A 197 3.62 -3.35 -3.30
C TYR A 197 2.28 -2.99 -3.95
N LEU A 198 2.21 -3.17 -5.24
CA LEU A 198 1.03 -2.87 -6.06
C LEU A 198 -0.16 -3.78 -5.71
N GLU A 199 0.12 -5.05 -5.39
CA GLU A 199 -0.89 -6.00 -4.92
C GLU A 199 -1.58 -5.51 -3.64
N GLU A 200 -0.81 -4.97 -2.66
CA GLU A 200 -1.38 -4.45 -1.42
C GLU A 200 -2.30 -3.25 -1.69
N ALA A 201 -1.86 -2.33 -2.54
CA ALA A 201 -2.68 -1.19 -2.95
C ALA A 201 -3.98 -1.64 -3.65
N ASP A 202 -3.90 -2.62 -4.54
CA ASP A 202 -5.04 -3.17 -5.28
C ASP A 202 -6.05 -3.89 -4.38
N GLN A 203 -5.57 -4.61 -3.37
CA GLN A 203 -6.41 -5.42 -2.48
C GLN A 203 -7.05 -4.65 -1.34
N LEU A 204 -6.43 -3.55 -0.91
CA LEU A 204 -6.86 -2.83 0.28
C LEU A 204 -7.43 -1.45 0.01
N ALA A 205 -6.88 -0.68 -0.94
CA ALA A 205 -7.21 0.71 -1.07
C ALA A 205 -8.56 0.96 -1.73
N ASP A 206 -9.42 1.76 -1.09
CA ASP A 206 -10.61 2.33 -1.71
C ASP A 206 -10.23 3.40 -2.74
N ARG A 207 -9.23 4.22 -2.42
CA ARG A 207 -8.56 5.17 -3.31
C ARG A 207 -7.07 5.15 -3.05
N LEU A 208 -6.29 5.50 -4.04
CA LEU A 208 -4.84 5.63 -3.89
C LEU A 208 -4.29 6.81 -4.68
N ALA A 209 -3.19 7.37 -4.17
CA ALA A 209 -2.36 8.31 -4.87
C ALA A 209 -1.01 7.65 -5.21
N VAL A 210 -0.58 7.80 -6.45
CA VAL A 210 0.75 7.40 -6.91
C VAL A 210 1.66 8.61 -6.75
N ILE A 211 2.72 8.45 -5.94
CA ILE A 211 3.72 9.50 -5.70
C ILE A 211 5.03 9.13 -6.37
N ASP A 212 5.55 10.01 -7.19
CA ASP A 212 6.91 9.93 -7.72
C ASP A 212 7.61 11.29 -7.65
N GLY A 213 8.90 11.26 -7.32
CA GLY A 213 9.74 12.46 -7.25
C GLY A 213 9.19 13.59 -6.34
N GLY A 214 8.33 13.26 -5.35
CA GLY A 214 7.75 14.19 -4.38
C GLY A 214 6.45 14.87 -4.82
N THR A 215 5.82 14.40 -5.89
CA THR A 215 4.52 14.88 -6.41
C THR A 215 3.54 13.74 -6.56
N VAL A 216 2.23 14.02 -6.47
CA VAL A 216 1.18 13.09 -6.89
C VAL A 216 1.12 13.09 -8.41
N ILE A 217 1.36 11.95 -9.05
CA ILE A 217 1.32 11.79 -10.51
C ILE A 217 0.01 11.18 -11.01
N ALA A 218 -0.71 10.47 -10.14
CA ALA A 218 -2.05 9.96 -10.41
C ALA A 218 -2.80 9.74 -9.10
N GLU A 219 -4.14 9.87 -9.13
CA GLU A 219 -5.02 9.60 -8.00
C GLU A 219 -6.34 9.04 -8.50
N GLY A 220 -6.87 8.01 -7.83
CA GLY A 220 -8.13 7.37 -8.18
C GLY A 220 -8.40 6.12 -7.36
N THR A 221 -9.52 5.46 -7.63
CA THR A 221 -9.71 4.07 -7.21
C THR A 221 -8.75 3.16 -8.00
N PRO A 222 -8.40 1.96 -7.50
CA PRO A 222 -7.61 1.00 -8.28
C PRO A 222 -8.21 0.75 -9.68
N GLY A 223 -9.55 0.62 -9.76
CA GLY A 223 -10.26 0.44 -11.03
C GLY A 223 -10.16 1.64 -11.98
N GLU A 224 -10.30 2.88 -11.48
CA GLU A 224 -10.13 4.11 -12.27
C GLU A 224 -8.71 4.22 -12.84
N LEU A 225 -7.70 3.92 -12.03
CA LEU A 225 -6.31 3.97 -12.47
C LEU A 225 -6.00 2.91 -13.51
N LYS A 226 -6.48 1.68 -13.32
CA LYS A 226 -6.36 0.62 -14.31
C LYS A 226 -7.04 0.99 -15.65
N ALA A 227 -8.24 1.57 -15.58
CA ALA A 227 -8.96 2.01 -16.76
C ALA A 227 -8.27 3.18 -17.51
N SER A 228 -7.45 3.99 -16.83
CA SER A 228 -6.78 5.15 -17.43
C SER A 228 -5.72 4.78 -18.47
N ILE A 229 -5.16 3.59 -18.42
CA ILE A 229 -4.11 3.13 -19.35
C ILE A 229 -4.62 2.21 -20.47
N GLY A 230 -5.91 1.91 -20.51
CA GLY A 230 -6.54 1.11 -21.57
C GLY A 230 -7.74 0.31 -21.08
N SER A 231 -8.52 -0.21 -22.02
CA SER A 231 -9.75 -0.96 -21.70
C SER A 231 -9.51 -2.42 -21.33
N GLY A 232 -8.30 -2.95 -21.48
CA GLY A 232 -7.97 -4.33 -21.12
C GLY A 232 -6.52 -4.69 -21.40
N THR A 233 -6.13 -5.84 -20.86
CA THR A 233 -4.83 -6.48 -21.13
C THR A 233 -5.08 -7.89 -21.60
N ILE A 234 -4.52 -8.26 -22.75
CA ILE A 234 -4.45 -9.66 -23.18
C ILE A 234 -3.12 -10.25 -22.71
N GLN A 235 -3.20 -11.36 -22.02
CA GLN A 235 -2.06 -12.17 -21.65
C GLN A 235 -2.12 -13.50 -22.39
N VAL A 236 -1.04 -13.87 -23.06
CA VAL A 236 -0.93 -15.08 -23.85
C VAL A 236 0.30 -15.87 -23.45
N ARG A 237 0.12 -17.14 -23.12
CA ARG A 237 1.20 -18.10 -22.90
C ARG A 237 1.39 -18.94 -24.16
N LEU A 238 2.57 -18.85 -24.74
CA LEU A 238 2.95 -19.59 -25.92
C LEU A 238 3.26 -21.07 -25.61
N SER A 239 2.99 -21.97 -26.54
CA SER A 239 3.40 -23.38 -26.44
C SER A 239 4.92 -23.55 -26.59
N HIS A 240 5.55 -22.67 -27.34
CA HIS A 240 6.98 -22.68 -27.62
C HIS A 240 7.55 -21.26 -27.49
N SER A 241 8.46 -21.07 -26.55
CA SER A 241 9.09 -19.75 -26.29
C SER A 241 9.92 -19.23 -27.47
N GLU A 242 10.40 -20.12 -28.35
CA GLU A 242 11.14 -19.77 -29.55
C GLU A 242 10.30 -18.98 -30.58
N GLN A 243 8.97 -19.12 -30.54
CA GLN A 243 8.02 -18.38 -31.38
C GLN A 243 7.70 -16.98 -30.88
N ARG A 244 8.35 -16.53 -29.80
CA ARG A 244 8.05 -15.26 -29.11
C ARG A 244 8.15 -14.07 -30.06
N ALA A 245 9.25 -13.94 -30.82
CA ALA A 245 9.47 -12.81 -31.74
C ALA A 245 8.37 -12.69 -32.80
N ASP A 246 7.94 -13.82 -33.37
CA ASP A 246 6.86 -13.87 -34.34
C ASP A 246 5.50 -13.56 -33.70
N ALA A 247 5.29 -14.01 -32.46
CA ALA A 247 4.08 -13.73 -31.69
C ALA A 247 3.97 -12.25 -31.34
N GLU A 248 5.05 -11.63 -30.86
CA GLU A 248 5.12 -10.19 -30.57
C GLU A 248 4.80 -9.36 -31.82
N GLN A 249 5.40 -9.71 -32.98
CA GLN A 249 5.15 -9.03 -34.24
C GLN A 249 3.68 -9.17 -34.68
N ALA A 250 3.11 -10.36 -34.51
CA ALA A 250 1.72 -10.63 -34.88
C ALA A 250 0.76 -9.83 -34.01
N MET A 251 0.96 -9.85 -32.69
CA MET A 251 0.14 -9.11 -31.73
C MET A 251 0.27 -7.59 -31.93
N ASN A 252 1.49 -7.05 -32.08
CA ASN A 252 1.70 -5.62 -32.36
C ASN A 252 0.96 -5.15 -33.60
N ARG A 253 0.95 -5.97 -34.69
CA ARG A 253 0.24 -5.63 -35.92
C ARG A 253 -1.27 -5.47 -35.71
N VAL A 254 -1.88 -6.37 -34.97
CA VAL A 254 -3.34 -6.39 -34.73
C VAL A 254 -3.78 -5.37 -33.69
N LEU A 255 -3.02 -5.29 -32.59
CA LEU A 255 -3.40 -4.47 -31.43
C LEU A 255 -2.98 -3.01 -31.58
N GLY A 256 -1.95 -2.72 -32.37
CA GLY A 256 -1.39 -1.37 -32.53
C GLY A 256 -0.72 -0.83 -31.26
N THR A 257 -0.45 -1.68 -30.28
CA THR A 257 0.14 -1.34 -28.98
C THR A 257 1.41 -2.15 -28.75
N ALA A 258 2.32 -1.61 -27.92
CA ALA A 258 3.54 -2.32 -27.56
C ALA A 258 3.20 -3.60 -26.76
N VAL A 259 3.91 -4.67 -27.07
CA VAL A 259 3.85 -5.92 -26.32
C VAL A 259 4.89 -5.84 -25.20
N HIS A 260 4.46 -6.14 -23.97
CA HIS A 260 5.32 -6.18 -22.80
C HIS A 260 5.88 -7.59 -22.61
N THR A 261 7.18 -7.63 -22.31
CA THR A 261 7.93 -8.86 -22.08
C THR A 261 8.03 -9.14 -20.58
N HIS A 262 7.96 -10.42 -20.22
CA HIS A 262 8.13 -10.91 -18.85
C HIS A 262 9.43 -11.71 -18.75
N ASP A 263 9.87 -11.99 -17.52
CA ASP A 263 11.02 -12.90 -17.25
C ASP A 263 10.73 -14.32 -17.75
N ASP A 264 9.44 -14.74 -17.77
CA ASP A 264 9.01 -15.96 -18.46
C ASP A 264 8.97 -15.71 -19.99
N PRO A 265 9.88 -16.31 -20.77
CA PRO A 265 9.96 -16.09 -22.22
C PRO A 265 8.72 -16.60 -22.98
N ALA A 266 7.90 -17.47 -22.38
CA ALA A 266 6.67 -17.97 -23.00
C ALA A 266 5.47 -17.04 -22.75
N LEU A 267 5.58 -16.05 -21.85
CA LEU A 267 4.49 -15.16 -21.49
C LEU A 267 4.62 -13.82 -22.22
N ILE A 268 3.55 -13.39 -22.90
CA ILE A 268 3.42 -12.10 -23.57
C ILE A 268 2.16 -11.40 -23.08
N THR A 269 2.27 -10.10 -22.89
CA THR A 269 1.16 -9.25 -22.44
C THR A 269 1.07 -8.02 -23.33
N ALA A 270 -0.14 -7.63 -23.73
CA ALA A 270 -0.35 -6.42 -24.50
C ALA A 270 -1.64 -5.71 -24.08
N SER A 271 -1.60 -4.37 -24.10
CA SER A 271 -2.79 -3.57 -23.86
C SER A 271 -3.78 -3.69 -25.02
N VAL A 272 -5.05 -3.81 -24.70
CA VAL A 272 -6.14 -3.99 -25.68
C VAL A 272 -7.19 -2.90 -25.47
N SER A 273 -7.47 -2.12 -26.49
CA SER A 273 -8.48 -1.06 -26.43
C SER A 273 -9.91 -1.57 -26.60
N ASN A 274 -10.09 -2.77 -27.17
CA ASN A 274 -11.39 -3.41 -27.41
C ASN A 274 -11.25 -4.94 -27.31
N PRO A 275 -12.14 -5.67 -26.63
CA PRO A 275 -12.15 -7.14 -26.56
C PRO A 275 -12.14 -7.82 -27.93
N GLU A 276 -12.74 -7.21 -28.96
CA GLU A 276 -12.73 -7.75 -30.32
C GLU A 276 -11.31 -7.85 -30.90
N LEU A 277 -10.45 -6.87 -30.60
CA LEU A 277 -9.04 -6.89 -31.03
C LEU A 277 -8.26 -8.03 -30.37
N ALA A 278 -8.60 -8.41 -29.13
CA ALA A 278 -8.01 -9.57 -28.48
C ALA A 278 -8.35 -10.87 -29.23
N ALA A 279 -9.60 -11.03 -29.66
CA ALA A 279 -10.00 -12.19 -30.47
C ALA A 279 -9.28 -12.24 -31.81
N LEU A 280 -9.14 -11.09 -32.49
CA LEU A 280 -8.39 -10.99 -33.74
C LEU A 280 -6.90 -11.31 -33.57
N ALA A 281 -6.29 -10.86 -32.47
CA ALA A 281 -4.89 -11.17 -32.15
C ALA A 281 -4.68 -12.68 -31.95
N LEU A 282 -5.58 -13.35 -31.22
CA LEU A 282 -5.51 -14.81 -31.06
C LEU A 282 -5.72 -15.55 -32.38
N ALA A 283 -6.62 -15.09 -33.24
CA ALA A 283 -6.83 -15.67 -34.59
C ALA A 283 -5.59 -15.49 -35.44
N GLU A 284 -4.93 -14.33 -35.41
CA GLU A 284 -3.67 -14.09 -36.15
C GLU A 284 -2.53 -15.01 -35.68
N LEU A 285 -2.39 -15.21 -34.34
CA LEU A 285 -1.41 -16.17 -33.80
C LEU A 285 -1.67 -17.60 -34.34
N SER A 286 -2.93 -18.04 -34.24
CA SER A 286 -3.34 -19.36 -34.73
C SER A 286 -3.11 -19.51 -36.25
N GLY A 287 -3.46 -18.48 -37.02
CA GLY A 287 -3.26 -18.45 -38.48
C GLY A 287 -1.79 -18.58 -38.93
N LYS A 288 -0.87 -18.13 -38.09
CA LYS A 288 0.58 -18.26 -38.29
C LYS A 288 1.18 -19.56 -37.70
N GLY A 289 0.36 -20.44 -37.16
CA GLY A 289 0.83 -21.68 -36.55
C GLY A 289 1.54 -21.46 -35.20
N ILE A 290 1.34 -20.30 -34.56
CA ILE A 290 1.90 -20.00 -33.24
C ILE A 290 0.95 -20.60 -32.17
N GLY A 291 1.43 -21.65 -31.50
CA GLY A 291 0.65 -22.36 -30.49
C GLY A 291 0.50 -21.54 -29.20
N THR A 292 -0.72 -21.53 -28.67
CA THR A 292 -1.03 -20.92 -27.36
C THR A 292 -1.53 -21.98 -26.41
N VAL A 293 -0.95 -22.02 -25.18
CA VAL A 293 -1.37 -22.95 -24.11
C VAL A 293 -2.50 -22.35 -23.29
N GLN A 294 -2.44 -21.06 -23.06
CA GLN A 294 -3.40 -20.32 -22.24
C GLN A 294 -3.47 -18.87 -22.72
N PHE A 295 -4.65 -18.31 -22.66
CA PHE A 295 -4.82 -16.88 -22.76
C PHE A 295 -5.83 -16.37 -21.72
N SER A 296 -5.67 -15.12 -21.30
CA SER A 296 -6.62 -14.42 -20.47
C SER A 296 -6.78 -12.99 -20.98
N LEU A 297 -8.00 -12.47 -20.87
CA LEU A 297 -8.31 -11.07 -21.09
C LEU A 297 -8.75 -10.50 -19.74
N GLY A 298 -8.01 -9.55 -19.25
CA GLY A 298 -8.24 -8.93 -17.94
C GLY A 298 -8.16 -7.42 -18.00
N GLN A 299 -8.49 -6.79 -16.89
CA GLN A 299 -8.15 -5.39 -16.69
C GLN A 299 -6.62 -5.27 -16.53
N PRO A 300 -6.02 -4.13 -16.90
CA PRO A 300 -4.62 -3.86 -16.62
C PRO A 300 -4.30 -4.06 -15.13
N SER A 301 -3.08 -4.45 -14.84
CA SER A 301 -2.58 -4.48 -13.45
C SER A 301 -2.17 -3.07 -13.01
N LEU A 302 -2.06 -2.84 -11.70
CA LEU A 302 -1.47 -1.60 -11.20
C LEU A 302 0.02 -1.50 -11.57
N ASP A 303 0.72 -2.63 -11.85
CA ASP A 303 2.10 -2.65 -12.36
C ASP A 303 2.18 -1.94 -13.71
N GLU A 304 1.25 -2.26 -14.61
CA GLU A 304 1.16 -1.62 -15.93
C GLU A 304 0.83 -0.12 -15.81
N VAL A 305 -0.06 0.25 -14.87
CA VAL A 305 -0.36 1.66 -14.55
C VAL A 305 0.91 2.38 -14.10
N PHE A 306 1.62 1.79 -13.15
CA PHE A 306 2.82 2.39 -12.59
C PHE A 306 3.92 2.55 -13.65
N LEU A 307 4.15 1.51 -14.46
CA LEU A 307 5.10 1.53 -15.58
C LEU A 307 4.74 2.61 -16.61
N ALA A 308 3.47 2.72 -16.99
CA ALA A 308 3.00 3.72 -17.95
C ALA A 308 3.19 5.16 -17.42
N LEU A 309 2.98 5.39 -16.11
CA LEU A 309 3.08 6.71 -15.50
C LEU A 309 4.51 7.15 -15.21
N THR A 310 5.40 6.21 -14.84
CA THR A 310 6.77 6.53 -14.37
C THR A 310 7.86 6.19 -15.40
N GLY A 311 7.54 5.37 -16.40
CA GLY A 311 8.51 4.82 -17.35
C GLY A 311 9.51 3.83 -16.70
N LYS A 312 9.24 3.37 -15.48
CA LYS A 312 10.10 2.46 -14.70
C LYS A 312 9.26 1.34 -14.10
N ALA A 313 9.74 0.10 -14.21
CA ALA A 313 9.16 -1.01 -13.45
C ALA A 313 9.40 -0.80 -11.95
N VAL A 314 8.46 -1.24 -11.11
CA VAL A 314 8.68 -1.32 -9.67
C VAL A 314 9.75 -2.39 -9.43
N GLN A 315 10.85 -2.03 -8.79
CA GLN A 315 11.85 -3.00 -8.35
C GLN A 315 11.27 -3.72 -7.12
N GLU A 316 10.90 -4.98 -7.26
CA GLU A 316 10.73 -5.86 -6.12
C GLU A 316 12.13 -6.12 -5.53
N GLU A 317 12.40 -5.60 -4.33
CA GLU A 317 13.54 -6.05 -3.54
C GLU A 317 13.30 -7.53 -3.17
N THR A 318 13.94 -8.43 -3.92
CA THR A 318 14.12 -9.82 -3.47
C THR A 318 14.87 -9.78 -2.14
N ALA A 319 14.30 -10.43 -1.12
CA ALA A 319 14.83 -10.52 0.25
C ALA A 319 16.11 -11.40 0.32
N GLU A 320 17.14 -11.05 -0.43
CA GLU A 320 18.44 -11.75 -0.50
C GLU A 320 19.64 -10.82 -0.32
N GLU A 321 19.62 -9.89 0.64
CA GLU A 321 20.87 -9.26 1.09
C GLU A 321 20.77 -8.87 2.58
N GLY A 322 20.93 -9.86 3.46
CA GLY A 322 20.91 -9.64 4.91
C GLY A 322 21.56 -10.73 5.74
N ILE A 323 22.56 -11.46 5.15
CA ILE A 323 23.44 -12.32 5.94
C ILE A 323 24.88 -11.97 5.56
N ARG A 324 25.44 -10.97 6.25
CA ARG A 324 26.87 -10.84 6.50
C ARG A 324 27.10 -10.06 7.78
#